data_cffe1d236f2ceac3942fbbc6294bbb7f
#
_entry.id   cffe1d236f2ceac3942fbbc6294bbb7f
#
_cell.length_a   1.000
_cell.length_b   1.000
_cell.length_c   1.000
_cell.angle_alpha   90.00
_cell.angle_beta   90.00
_cell.angle_gamma   90.00
#
_symmetry.space_group_name_H-M   'P 1'
#
loop_
_entity.id
_entity.type
_entity.pdbx_description
1 polymer ?
#
loop_
_entity_poly.entity_id
_entity_poly.type
_entity_poly.pdbx_seq_one_letter_code
_entity_poly.pdbx_strand_id
1 'polypeptide(L)'
;SHRQSQHLAYSLDRGRSWTKFAGNPVLDLGGGGFRDPKVFWHAGTERWIMLVSMADEGWLRLFQSADLKSWQPLSEFRQDVPGGSVWECPDLLELGIEGESGTAWLLKWDVFRGHPGGGSGALGIVGRFYGTHFNATQPPEWLDGGMDFYAAIAFGVMPPGDPRRVWLGWMNSHHYGQHTPTHPWR
;
A
#
# COMPACT_ATOMS: atom_id res chain seq x y z
N SER A 1 -22.20 -2.41 3.88
CA SER A 1 -20.84 -1.86 3.76
C SER A 1 -20.95 -0.43 3.27
N HIS A 2 -20.15 0.46 3.84
CA HIS A 2 -20.08 1.83 3.35
C HIS A 2 -19.33 1.86 2.02
N ARG A 3 -19.85 2.64 1.05
CA ARG A 3 -19.18 2.87 -0.23
C ARG A 3 -17.81 3.52 0.00
N GLN A 4 -16.78 2.98 -0.62
CA GLN A 4 -15.41 3.49 -0.56
C GLN A 4 -14.96 3.88 -1.96
N SER A 5 -14.31 5.04 -2.07
CA SER A 5 -13.84 5.60 -3.33
C SER A 5 -12.58 6.43 -3.11
N GLN A 6 -11.82 6.69 -4.16
CA GLN A 6 -10.58 7.44 -4.07
C GLN A 6 -10.86 8.92 -4.36
N HIS A 7 -10.29 9.78 -3.53
CA HIS A 7 -10.47 11.23 -3.57
C HIS A 7 -9.12 11.92 -3.60
N LEU A 8 -9.09 13.07 -4.26
CA LEU A 8 -7.92 13.93 -4.37
C LEU A 8 -8.11 15.19 -3.52
N ALA A 9 -7.07 15.59 -2.81
CA ALA A 9 -6.93 16.92 -2.21
C ALA A 9 -5.57 17.51 -2.57
N TYR A 10 -5.45 18.81 -2.58
CA TYR A 10 -4.20 19.50 -2.86
C TYR A 10 -3.95 20.62 -1.86
N SER A 11 -2.68 21.00 -1.71
CA SER A 11 -2.21 22.08 -0.85
C SER A 11 -1.39 23.07 -1.67
N LEU A 12 -1.55 24.36 -1.40
CA LEU A 12 -0.77 25.46 -1.98
C LEU A 12 0.22 26.06 -0.98
N ASP A 13 0.24 25.58 0.26
CA ASP A 13 1.02 26.11 1.37
C ASP A 13 1.92 25.07 2.05
N ARG A 14 2.42 24.09 1.26
CA ARG A 14 3.29 23.00 1.71
C ARG A 14 2.64 22.09 2.74
N GLY A 15 1.35 21.77 2.54
CA GLY A 15 0.62 20.81 3.36
C GLY A 15 0.05 21.38 4.68
N ARG A 16 0.06 22.70 4.89
CA ARG A 16 -0.53 23.30 6.09
C ARG A 16 -2.05 23.38 6.01
N SER A 17 -2.57 23.63 4.81
CA SER A 17 -4.01 23.53 4.53
C SER A 17 -4.25 22.71 3.28
N TRP A 18 -5.46 22.11 3.17
CA TRP A 18 -5.82 21.20 2.10
C TRP A 18 -7.19 21.53 1.51
N THR A 19 -7.26 21.57 0.19
CA THR A 19 -8.52 21.77 -0.55
C THR A 19 -8.91 20.46 -1.25
N LYS A 20 -10.12 20.00 -1.04
CA LYS A 20 -10.66 18.84 -1.78
C LYS A 20 -10.84 19.23 -3.25
N PHE A 21 -10.42 18.34 -4.14
CA PHE A 21 -10.64 18.55 -5.57
C PHE A 21 -12.15 18.52 -5.88
N ALA A 22 -12.63 19.50 -6.64
CA ALA A 22 -14.06 19.65 -6.93
C ALA A 22 -14.65 18.50 -7.77
N GLY A 23 -13.80 17.81 -8.55
CA GLY A 23 -14.20 16.65 -9.37
C GLY A 23 -14.14 15.30 -8.64
N ASN A 24 -14.08 15.29 -7.30
CA ASN A 24 -14.13 14.04 -6.53
C ASN A 24 -15.49 13.35 -6.60
N PRO A 25 -15.52 12.02 -6.51
CA PRO A 25 -14.40 11.07 -6.45
C PRO A 25 -13.62 10.99 -7.77
N VAL A 26 -12.29 10.84 -7.70
CA VAL A 26 -11.46 10.62 -8.90
C VAL A 26 -11.49 9.17 -9.38
N LEU A 27 -11.86 8.24 -8.50
CA LEU A 27 -12.06 6.83 -8.84
C LEU A 27 -13.06 6.20 -7.89
N ASP A 28 -14.09 5.55 -8.43
CA ASP A 28 -15.17 4.92 -7.69
C ASP A 28 -15.65 3.66 -8.42
N LEU A 29 -15.60 2.53 -7.74
CA LEU A 29 -16.06 1.24 -8.25
C LEU A 29 -17.47 0.86 -7.76
N GLY A 30 -18.11 1.72 -6.96
CA GLY A 30 -19.49 1.54 -6.50
C GLY A 30 -19.69 0.62 -5.32
N GLY A 31 -18.63 0.08 -4.72
CA GLY A 31 -18.68 -0.91 -3.63
C GLY A 31 -17.96 -0.50 -2.36
N GLY A 32 -17.90 -1.41 -1.39
CA GLY A 32 -17.02 -1.37 -0.22
C GLY A 32 -15.71 -2.12 -0.47
N GLY A 33 -14.80 -2.08 0.50
CA GLY A 33 -13.53 -2.79 0.44
C GLY A 33 -12.49 -2.16 -0.50
N PHE A 34 -12.79 -1.02 -1.12
CA PHE A 34 -11.91 -0.32 -2.07
C PHE A 34 -11.18 0.82 -1.36
N ARG A 35 -10.07 0.51 -0.68
CA ARG A 35 -9.38 1.43 0.23
C ARG A 35 -7.86 1.35 0.19
N ASP A 36 -7.21 2.23 0.94
CA ASP A 36 -5.77 2.30 1.20
C ASP A 36 -4.94 2.49 -0.09
N PRO A 37 -5.14 3.58 -0.85
CA PRO A 37 -4.40 3.80 -2.07
C PRO A 37 -2.95 4.20 -1.78
N LYS A 38 -2.00 3.52 -2.43
CA LYS A 38 -0.61 3.99 -2.57
C LYS A 38 -0.42 4.55 -3.97
N VAL A 39 -0.01 5.81 -4.06
CA VAL A 39 0.22 6.50 -5.34
C VAL A 39 1.69 6.89 -5.47
N PHE A 40 2.28 6.60 -6.62
CA PHE A 40 3.65 6.98 -6.94
C PHE A 40 3.83 7.27 -8.43
N TRP A 41 4.86 8.03 -8.78
CA TRP A 41 5.26 8.27 -10.15
C TRP A 41 6.17 7.15 -10.65
N HIS A 42 5.82 6.54 -11.77
CA HIS A 42 6.65 5.55 -12.44
C HIS A 42 7.36 6.19 -13.64
N ALA A 43 8.66 6.46 -13.49
CA ALA A 43 9.44 7.19 -14.48
C ALA A 43 9.51 6.48 -15.84
N GLY A 44 9.62 5.14 -15.84
CA GLY A 44 9.74 4.36 -17.07
C GLY A 44 8.52 4.43 -17.99
N THR A 45 7.33 4.68 -17.47
CA THR A 45 6.09 4.83 -18.26
C THR A 45 5.57 6.26 -18.28
N GLU A 46 6.19 7.16 -17.54
CA GLU A 46 5.74 8.55 -17.36
C GLU A 46 4.26 8.61 -16.94
N ARG A 47 3.91 7.81 -15.92
CA ARG A 47 2.55 7.71 -15.39
C ARG A 47 2.56 7.67 -13.87
N TRP A 48 1.50 8.19 -13.30
CA TRP A 48 1.13 7.93 -11.94
C TRP A 48 0.53 6.52 -11.85
N ILE A 49 1.01 5.75 -10.89
CA ILE A 49 0.48 4.43 -10.57
C ILE A 49 -0.22 4.52 -9.21
N MET A 50 -1.41 3.95 -9.14
CA MET A 50 -2.14 3.77 -7.89
C MET A 50 -2.33 2.29 -7.64
N LEU A 51 -1.85 1.81 -6.51
CA LEU A 51 -2.09 0.48 -5.99
C LEU A 51 -3.13 0.60 -4.89
N VAL A 52 -4.21 -0.19 -4.95
CA VAL A 52 -5.35 -0.09 -4.01
C VAL A 52 -5.76 -1.48 -3.57
N SER A 53 -6.15 -1.62 -2.30
CA SER A 53 -6.73 -2.84 -1.78
C SER A 53 -8.18 -3.02 -2.25
N MET A 54 -8.47 -4.22 -2.76
CA MET A 54 -9.80 -4.82 -2.79
C MET A 54 -9.92 -5.63 -1.50
N ALA A 55 -10.01 -4.89 -0.40
CA ALA A 55 -9.66 -5.40 0.92
C ALA A 55 -10.51 -6.58 1.37
N ASP A 56 -11.83 -6.51 1.18
CA ASP A 56 -12.78 -7.53 1.62
C ASP A 56 -12.69 -8.81 0.76
N GLU A 57 -12.06 -8.71 -0.42
CA GLU A 57 -11.87 -9.81 -1.37
C GLU A 57 -10.45 -10.39 -1.33
N GLY A 58 -9.50 -9.72 -0.67
CA GLY A 58 -8.12 -10.19 -0.48
C GLY A 58 -7.25 -10.17 -1.73
N TRP A 59 -7.26 -9.06 -2.48
CA TRP A 59 -6.38 -8.82 -3.62
C TRP A 59 -6.12 -7.34 -3.84
N LEU A 60 -5.15 -7.03 -4.71
CA LEU A 60 -4.76 -5.65 -5.01
C LEU A 60 -5.04 -5.30 -6.46
N ARG A 61 -5.45 -4.06 -6.71
CA ARG A 61 -5.67 -3.54 -8.04
C ARG A 61 -4.78 -2.35 -8.34
N LEU A 62 -4.24 -2.34 -9.55
CA LEU A 62 -3.41 -1.25 -10.04
C LEU A 62 -4.19 -0.41 -11.06
N PHE A 63 -3.95 0.89 -11.00
CA PHE A 63 -4.47 1.87 -11.95
C PHE A 63 -3.36 2.79 -12.41
N GLN A 64 -3.54 3.43 -13.56
CA GLN A 64 -2.62 4.45 -14.07
C GLN A 64 -3.35 5.76 -14.37
N SER A 65 -2.61 6.86 -14.28
CA SER A 65 -3.11 8.19 -14.61
C SER A 65 -2.00 9.08 -15.17
N ALA A 66 -2.36 10.00 -16.05
CA ALA A 66 -1.46 11.05 -16.51
C ALA A 66 -1.52 12.31 -15.61
N ASP A 67 -2.61 12.50 -14.85
CA ASP A 67 -2.95 13.77 -14.22
C ASP A 67 -3.47 13.68 -12.78
N LEU A 68 -3.48 12.47 -12.17
CA LEU A 68 -4.04 12.14 -10.86
C LEU A 68 -5.58 12.30 -10.75
N LYS A 69 -6.25 12.71 -11.81
CA LYS A 69 -7.69 13.00 -11.81
C LYS A 69 -8.49 11.96 -12.57
N SER A 70 -7.89 11.39 -13.62
CA SER A 70 -8.51 10.38 -14.49
C SER A 70 -7.70 9.09 -14.38
N TRP A 71 -8.32 8.03 -13.90
CA TRP A 71 -7.65 6.76 -13.65
C TRP A 71 -8.16 5.65 -14.56
N GLN A 72 -7.25 4.88 -15.12
CA GLN A 72 -7.56 3.71 -15.96
C GLN A 72 -7.09 2.44 -15.27
N PRO A 73 -7.88 1.35 -15.32
CA PRO A 73 -7.43 0.05 -14.81
C PRO A 73 -6.16 -0.39 -15.53
N LEU A 74 -5.24 -1.00 -14.79
CA LEU A 74 -3.94 -1.45 -15.31
C LEU A 74 -3.78 -2.96 -15.17
N SER A 75 -3.76 -3.47 -13.93
CA SER A 75 -3.61 -4.89 -13.63
C SER A 75 -4.13 -5.23 -12.23
N GLU A 76 -4.06 -6.52 -11.89
CA GLU A 76 -4.42 -7.05 -10.59
C GLU A 76 -3.27 -7.89 -10.05
N PHE A 77 -3.15 -7.95 -8.72
CA PHE A 77 -2.26 -8.86 -8.04
C PHE A 77 -3.07 -9.74 -7.06
N ARG A 78 -2.93 -11.05 -7.24
CA ARG A 78 -3.59 -12.07 -6.42
C ARG A 78 -2.55 -13.08 -5.96
N GLN A 79 -2.63 -13.48 -4.71
CA GLN A 79 -1.71 -14.45 -4.11
C GLN A 79 -2.45 -15.23 -3.02
N ASP A 80 -2.25 -16.53 -3.00
CA ASP A 80 -2.69 -17.36 -1.87
C ASP A 80 -1.76 -17.11 -0.69
N VAL A 81 -2.33 -16.66 0.42
CA VAL A 81 -1.57 -16.39 1.65
C VAL A 81 -2.25 -17.00 2.87
N PRO A 82 -1.48 -17.43 3.87
CA PRO A 82 -2.05 -17.92 5.12
C PRO A 82 -2.91 -16.85 5.80
N GLY A 83 -4.06 -17.25 6.32
CA GLY A 83 -4.81 -16.51 7.34
C GLY A 83 -5.74 -15.40 6.87
N GLY A 84 -5.95 -15.16 5.57
CA GLY A 84 -6.95 -14.17 5.38
C GLY A 84 -7.27 -13.58 4.03
N SER A 85 -8.54 -13.27 3.93
CA SER A 85 -9.15 -12.58 2.80
C SER A 85 -9.14 -11.05 2.91
N VAL A 86 -8.76 -10.47 4.05
CA VAL A 86 -8.72 -9.00 4.21
C VAL A 86 -7.30 -8.52 4.02
N TRP A 87 -7.08 -7.77 2.93
CA TRP A 87 -5.79 -7.16 2.60
C TRP A 87 -5.90 -5.65 2.69
N GLU A 88 -4.94 -5.03 3.39
CA GLU A 88 -4.95 -3.60 3.67
C GLU A 88 -3.56 -2.96 3.43
N CYS A 89 -3.54 -1.64 3.39
CA CYS A 89 -2.32 -0.81 3.40
C CYS A 89 -1.23 -1.28 2.41
N PRO A 90 -1.52 -1.46 1.12
CA PRO A 90 -0.52 -1.92 0.17
C PRO A 90 0.55 -0.86 -0.07
N ASP A 91 1.78 -1.31 -0.32
CA ASP A 91 2.89 -0.46 -0.75
C ASP A 91 3.67 -1.15 -1.86
N LEU A 92 4.20 -0.38 -2.80
CA LEU A 92 5.02 -0.88 -3.90
C LEU A 92 6.18 0.07 -4.11
N LEU A 93 7.40 -0.42 -3.89
CA LEU A 93 8.60 0.41 -3.92
C LEU A 93 9.77 -0.29 -4.59
N GLU A 94 10.57 0.49 -5.29
CA GLU A 94 11.83 0.05 -5.86
C GLU A 94 12.95 0.21 -4.83
N LEU A 95 13.73 -0.86 -4.66
CA LEU A 95 14.83 -0.95 -3.70
C LEU A 95 16.11 -1.36 -4.41
N GLY A 96 17.24 -0.79 -3.98
CA GLY A 96 18.56 -1.29 -4.36
C GLY A 96 18.81 -2.67 -3.75
N ILE A 97 19.53 -3.53 -4.46
CA ILE A 97 19.94 -4.84 -3.97
C ILE A 97 21.30 -4.68 -3.30
N GLU A 98 21.40 -5.10 -2.03
CA GLU A 98 22.65 -5.01 -1.29
C GLU A 98 23.74 -5.88 -1.94
N GLY A 99 24.91 -5.28 -2.17
CA GLY A 99 26.05 -5.97 -2.80
C GLY A 99 25.95 -6.16 -4.31
N GLU A 100 24.89 -5.69 -4.96
CA GLU A 100 24.71 -5.82 -6.40
C GLU A 100 24.44 -4.47 -7.07
N SER A 101 24.74 -4.38 -8.38
CA SER A 101 24.30 -3.27 -9.21
C SER A 101 22.91 -3.59 -9.75
N GLY A 102 21.88 -2.95 -9.21
CA GLY A 102 20.52 -3.15 -9.71
C GLY A 102 19.46 -2.89 -8.65
N THR A 103 18.22 -3.02 -9.08
CA THR A 103 17.05 -2.82 -8.24
C THR A 103 16.07 -4.00 -8.33
N ALA A 104 15.31 -4.18 -7.29
CA ALA A 104 14.13 -5.05 -7.25
C ALA A 104 12.94 -4.26 -6.73
N TRP A 105 11.75 -4.73 -7.01
CA TRP A 105 10.52 -4.17 -6.47
C TRP A 105 10.03 -5.02 -5.30
N LEU A 106 9.65 -4.35 -4.23
CA LEU A 106 8.99 -4.96 -3.09
C LEU A 106 7.52 -4.54 -3.11
N LEU A 107 6.62 -5.52 -3.25
CA LEU A 107 5.21 -5.35 -3.03
C LEU A 107 4.90 -5.80 -1.60
N LYS A 108 4.28 -4.91 -0.82
CA LYS A 108 3.88 -5.15 0.57
C LYS A 108 2.38 -4.99 0.70
N TRP A 109 1.76 -5.79 1.55
CA TRP A 109 0.38 -5.61 2.03
C TRP A 109 0.24 -6.16 3.44
N ASP A 110 -0.79 -5.74 4.13
CA ASP A 110 -1.12 -6.25 5.44
C ASP A 110 -2.27 -7.24 5.36
N VAL A 111 -2.25 -8.22 6.24
CA VAL A 111 -3.35 -9.16 6.43
C VAL A 111 -3.91 -9.04 7.85
N PHE A 112 -5.23 -9.04 7.95
CA PHE A 112 -5.91 -8.83 9.22
C PHE A 112 -5.69 -9.96 10.23
N ARG A 113 -5.34 -11.17 9.75
CA ARG A 113 -5.09 -12.38 10.56
C ARG A 113 -4.06 -13.27 9.88
N GLY A 114 -3.55 -14.26 10.64
CA GLY A 114 -2.72 -15.33 10.09
C GLY A 114 -1.22 -15.15 10.32
N HIS A 115 -0.81 -14.07 11.01
CA HIS A 115 0.59 -13.92 11.40
C HIS A 115 1.01 -15.07 12.33
N PRO A 116 2.21 -15.69 12.17
CA PRO A 116 2.69 -16.79 13.02
C PRO A 116 2.75 -16.44 14.52
N GLY A 117 3.04 -15.17 14.86
CA GLY A 117 2.98 -14.65 16.23
C GLY A 117 1.57 -14.40 16.75
N GLY A 118 0.54 -14.60 15.91
CA GLY A 118 -0.86 -14.33 16.18
C GLY A 118 -1.34 -12.98 15.64
N GLY A 119 -2.62 -12.88 15.27
CA GLY A 119 -3.27 -11.64 14.83
C GLY A 119 -2.92 -11.19 13.42
N SER A 120 -2.78 -9.88 13.27
CA SER A 120 -2.48 -9.20 12.01
C SER A 120 -0.97 -9.09 11.78
N GLY A 121 -0.57 -8.86 10.52
CA GLY A 121 0.83 -8.66 10.18
C GLY A 121 1.03 -8.20 8.73
N ALA A 122 2.27 -7.84 8.40
CA ALA A 122 2.66 -7.39 7.08
C ALA A 122 3.38 -8.49 6.30
N LEU A 123 2.94 -8.72 5.07
CA LEU A 123 3.58 -9.58 4.07
C LEU A 123 4.32 -8.74 3.05
N GLY A 124 5.43 -9.27 2.55
CA GLY A 124 6.20 -8.71 1.46
C GLY A 124 6.58 -9.75 0.43
N ILE A 125 6.65 -9.36 -0.82
CA ILE A 125 7.08 -10.22 -1.92
C ILE A 125 7.97 -9.45 -2.86
N VAL A 126 9.13 -10.01 -3.18
CA VAL A 126 10.08 -9.40 -4.12
C VAL A 126 9.73 -9.80 -5.54
N GLY A 127 9.92 -8.86 -6.47
CA GLY A 127 9.59 -9.10 -7.86
C GLY A 127 10.10 -8.01 -8.80
N ARG A 128 9.45 -7.94 -9.96
CA ARG A 128 9.71 -6.95 -11.01
C ARG A 128 8.43 -6.20 -11.35
N PHE A 129 8.56 -4.89 -11.54
CA PHE A 129 7.48 -4.02 -11.99
C PHE A 129 7.99 -3.10 -13.09
N TYR A 130 7.38 -3.17 -14.25
CA TYR A 130 7.74 -2.36 -15.43
C TYR A 130 6.65 -1.35 -15.79
N GLY A 131 5.86 -0.93 -14.77
CA GLY A 131 4.81 0.07 -14.94
C GLY A 131 3.44 -0.48 -15.33
N THR A 132 3.29 -1.79 -15.52
CA THR A 132 2.00 -2.40 -15.89
C THR A 132 1.49 -3.42 -14.88
N HIS A 133 2.27 -4.46 -14.61
CA HIS A 133 1.91 -5.51 -13.66
C HIS A 133 3.12 -5.92 -12.83
N PHE A 134 2.87 -6.41 -11.64
CA PHE A 134 3.89 -6.92 -10.73
C PHE A 134 4.07 -8.41 -10.96
N ASN A 135 5.33 -8.81 -11.22
CA ASN A 135 5.74 -10.21 -11.38
C ASN A 135 6.57 -10.63 -10.17
N ALA A 136 5.98 -11.45 -9.31
CA ALA A 136 6.69 -12.02 -8.18
C ALA A 136 7.82 -12.95 -8.65
N THR A 137 8.97 -12.89 -7.98
CA THR A 137 10.13 -13.76 -8.26
C THR A 137 10.41 -14.77 -7.15
N GLN A 138 9.72 -14.65 -6.03
CA GLN A 138 9.80 -15.56 -4.88
C GLN A 138 8.47 -15.56 -4.12
N PRO A 139 8.24 -16.49 -3.20
CA PRO A 139 7.03 -16.50 -2.37
C PRO A 139 6.99 -15.29 -1.42
N PRO A 140 5.79 -14.93 -0.90
CA PRO A 140 5.66 -13.89 0.10
C PRO A 140 6.27 -14.33 1.44
N GLU A 141 6.85 -13.36 2.15
CA GLU A 141 7.41 -13.55 3.48
C GLU A 141 6.84 -12.53 4.46
N TRP A 142 6.80 -12.89 5.74
CA TRP A 142 6.45 -11.95 6.80
C TRP A 142 7.59 -10.94 6.99
N LEU A 143 7.24 -9.66 7.02
CA LEU A 143 8.22 -8.57 7.14
C LEU A 143 8.66 -8.31 8.58
N ASP A 144 7.93 -8.85 9.54
CA ASP A 144 8.26 -8.77 10.97
C ASP A 144 7.99 -10.11 11.65
N GLY A 145 8.79 -10.46 12.64
CA GLY A 145 8.63 -11.71 13.42
C GLY A 145 7.72 -11.58 14.63
N GLY A 146 7.33 -10.36 14.99
CA GLY A 146 6.46 -10.06 16.13
C GLY A 146 5.03 -9.76 15.73
N MET A 147 4.18 -9.49 16.74
CA MET A 147 2.76 -9.19 16.51
C MET A 147 2.50 -7.71 16.16
N ASP A 148 3.48 -6.83 16.37
CA ASP A 148 3.27 -5.39 16.44
C ASP A 148 3.85 -4.63 15.25
N PHE A 149 3.52 -5.08 14.04
CA PHE A 149 3.88 -4.38 12.82
C PHE A 149 2.72 -4.45 11.81
N TYR A 150 1.98 -3.35 11.72
CA TYR A 150 0.81 -3.24 10.83
C TYR A 150 0.67 -1.86 10.21
N ALA A 151 -0.05 -1.73 9.12
CA ALA A 151 -0.34 -0.49 8.40
C ALA A 151 0.92 0.30 7.98
N ALA A 152 2.05 -0.39 7.77
CA ALA A 152 3.30 0.24 7.42
C ALA A 152 3.26 0.78 5.99
N ILE A 153 3.56 2.08 5.84
CA ILE A 153 3.63 2.78 4.55
C ILE A 153 4.95 3.52 4.45
N ALA A 154 5.60 3.40 3.30
CA ALA A 154 6.83 4.11 3.01
C ALA A 154 6.58 5.58 2.67
N PHE A 155 7.50 6.45 3.08
CA PHE A 155 7.56 7.81 2.57
C PHE A 155 7.79 7.78 1.06
N GLY A 156 6.95 8.51 0.31
CA GLY A 156 7.00 8.51 -1.16
C GLY A 156 8.24 9.19 -1.74
N VAL A 157 8.79 10.17 -1.02
CA VAL A 157 9.98 10.92 -1.42
C VAL A 157 10.88 11.11 -0.20
N MET A 158 12.15 10.79 -0.36
CA MET A 158 13.18 11.07 0.63
C MET A 158 13.92 12.37 0.27
N PRO A 159 14.57 13.04 1.24
CA PRO A 159 15.40 14.19 0.95
C PRO A 159 16.47 13.89 -0.12
N PRO A 160 16.86 14.89 -0.94
CA PRO A 160 17.91 14.68 -1.92
C PRO A 160 19.21 14.15 -1.28
N GLY A 161 19.74 13.06 -1.85
CA GLY A 161 20.95 12.40 -1.35
C GLY A 161 20.72 11.35 -0.26
N ASP A 162 19.50 11.16 0.24
CA ASP A 162 19.18 10.08 1.17
C ASP A 162 18.68 8.83 0.40
N PRO A 163 19.48 7.74 0.37
CA PRO A 163 19.13 6.54 -0.38
C PRO A 163 18.13 5.63 0.36
N ARG A 164 17.81 5.94 1.61
CA ARG A 164 16.95 5.08 2.43
C ARG A 164 15.51 5.05 1.90
N ARG A 165 14.81 3.99 2.26
CA ARG A 165 13.35 3.92 2.25
C ARG A 165 12.91 3.71 3.70
N VAL A 166 12.07 4.59 4.20
CA VAL A 166 11.62 4.59 5.59
C VAL A 166 10.15 4.25 5.62
N TRP A 167 9.81 3.19 6.36
CA TRP A 167 8.44 2.86 6.69
C TRP A 167 8.06 3.38 8.07
N LEU A 168 6.83 3.85 8.18
CA LEU A 168 6.17 4.12 9.44
C LEU A 168 5.03 3.11 9.58
N GLY A 169 5.09 2.27 10.59
CA GLY A 169 4.11 1.24 10.90
C GLY A 169 3.44 1.46 12.24
N TRP A 170 2.27 0.87 12.42
CA TRP A 170 1.57 0.83 13.68
C TRP A 170 2.15 -0.29 14.55
N MET A 171 2.70 0.09 15.72
CA MET A 171 3.24 -0.83 16.71
C MET A 171 2.11 -1.40 17.58
N ASN A 172 1.26 -2.21 16.96
CA ASN A 172 0.12 -2.87 17.61
C ASN A 172 -0.44 -3.96 16.69
N SER A 173 -1.45 -4.69 17.15
CA SER A 173 -2.12 -5.74 16.41
C SER A 173 -3.63 -5.69 16.58
N HIS A 174 -4.37 -6.03 15.56
CA HIS A 174 -5.83 -6.21 15.63
C HIS A 174 -6.26 -7.33 16.60
N HIS A 175 -5.34 -8.23 16.95
CA HIS A 175 -5.60 -9.32 17.90
C HIS A 175 -5.95 -8.80 19.31
N TYR A 176 -5.22 -7.79 19.80
CA TYR A 176 -5.40 -7.27 21.15
C TYR A 176 -5.56 -5.74 21.23
N GLY A 177 -5.38 -5.05 20.13
CA GLY A 177 -5.34 -3.60 20.11
C GLY A 177 -6.56 -2.91 20.74
N GLN A 178 -7.73 -3.50 20.62
CA GLN A 178 -8.95 -3.00 21.24
C GLN A 178 -8.97 -3.16 22.80
N HIS A 179 -8.10 -3.97 23.35
CA HIS A 179 -7.99 -4.25 24.78
C HIS A 179 -6.88 -3.44 25.47
N THR A 180 -6.15 -2.60 24.75
CA THR A 180 -5.13 -1.75 25.36
C THR A 180 -5.74 -0.63 26.20
N PRO A 181 -5.07 -0.18 27.28
CA PRO A 181 -5.58 0.89 28.14
C PRO A 181 -5.81 2.22 27.41
N THR A 182 -5.15 2.42 26.27
CA THR A 182 -5.23 3.63 25.45
C THR A 182 -6.32 3.59 24.39
N HIS A 183 -7.08 2.47 24.29
CA HIS A 183 -8.23 2.42 23.37
C HIS A 183 -9.28 3.51 23.70
N PRO A 184 -9.83 4.23 22.70
CA PRO A 184 -9.57 4.12 21.25
C PRO A 184 -8.37 4.93 20.72
N TRP A 185 -7.64 5.63 21.56
CA TRP A 185 -6.55 6.55 21.20
C TRP A 185 -5.19 5.84 21.25
N ARG A 186 -4.87 5.08 20.24
CA ARG A 186 -3.63 4.29 20.17
C ARG A 186 -2.74 4.76 19.04
#